data_bff0d8be2f140196ee52e9891229a942
#
_entry.id   bff0d8be2f140196ee52e9891229a942
#
_cell.length_a   1.000
_cell.length_b   1.000
_cell.length_c   1.000
_cell.angle_alpha   90.00
_cell.angle_beta   90.00
_cell.angle_gamma   90.00
#
_symmetry.space_group_name_H-M   'P 1'
#
loop_
_entity.id
_entity.type
_entity.pdbx_description
1 polymer ?
#
loop_
_entity_poly.entity_id
_entity_poly.type
_entity_poly.pdbx_seq_one_letter_code
_entity_poly.pdbx_strand_id
1 'polypeptide(L)'
;MKIKTLIFAFTIILLTSCKTTTNNITYFQDLDNQSAVTGKAVNYTPRIAPDDQLSITVSGMDPNAVATFNIPLASYLAPGETNVTSTPVLHTYLVNSHGEIDFPVLGKLQVGGMTRSELTDMMTKRISAYVKSPIVTIQIRNFKVSVLGEVNKPGTVNVPNERLSVLDALGMAGDLTIYAPMCY
;
A
#
# COMPACT_ATOMS: atom_id res chain seq x y z
N MET A 1 44.84 -9.83 -57.92
CA MET A 1 43.60 -8.97 -57.76
C MET A 1 42.44 -9.67 -57.11
N LYS A 2 42.19 -10.95 -57.26
CA LYS A 2 41.02 -11.69 -56.78
C LYS A 2 40.94 -11.83 -55.23
N ILE A 3 42.08 -11.96 -54.53
CA ILE A 3 42.10 -12.12 -53.05
C ILE A 3 41.72 -10.85 -52.31
N LYS A 4 42.14 -9.67 -52.77
CA LYS A 4 41.80 -8.37 -52.17
C LYS A 4 40.32 -8.06 -52.27
N THR A 5 39.66 -8.40 -53.36
CA THR A 5 38.22 -8.28 -53.55
C THR A 5 37.43 -9.23 -52.66
N LEU A 6 37.95 -10.43 -52.43
CA LEU A 6 37.30 -11.43 -51.56
C LEU A 6 37.36 -11.03 -50.07
N ILE A 7 38.49 -10.46 -49.62
CA ILE A 7 38.67 -9.91 -48.28
C ILE A 7 37.74 -8.72 -48.06
N PHE A 8 37.61 -7.82 -49.04
CA PHE A 8 36.75 -6.64 -48.96
C PHE A 8 35.26 -7.01 -48.90
N ALA A 9 34.83 -8.03 -49.67
CA ALA A 9 33.47 -8.55 -49.62
C ALA A 9 33.16 -9.21 -48.26
N PHE A 10 34.10 -9.94 -47.65
CA PHE A 10 33.95 -10.56 -46.35
C PHE A 10 33.84 -9.51 -45.22
N THR A 11 34.57 -8.42 -45.30
CA THR A 11 34.53 -7.33 -44.32
C THR A 11 33.17 -6.60 -44.35
N ILE A 12 32.55 -6.44 -45.51
CA ILE A 12 31.22 -5.82 -45.67
C ILE A 12 30.14 -6.70 -45.06
N ILE A 13 30.24 -8.04 -45.16
CA ILE A 13 29.25 -8.96 -44.55
C ILE A 13 29.30 -8.93 -43.01
N LEU A 14 30.47 -8.70 -42.43
CA LEU A 14 30.61 -8.59 -40.96
C LEU A 14 30.02 -7.29 -40.37
N LEU A 15 29.79 -6.25 -41.16
CA LEU A 15 29.24 -4.97 -40.70
C LEU A 15 27.70 -4.93 -40.67
N THR A 16 27.00 -5.93 -41.17
CA THR A 16 25.53 -5.96 -41.22
C THR A 16 24.85 -6.60 -40.02
N SER A 17 25.60 -7.02 -38.97
CA SER A 17 25.11 -7.87 -37.89
C SER A 17 24.75 -7.09 -36.58
N CYS A 18 24.19 -5.90 -36.66
CA CYS A 18 23.62 -5.26 -35.47
C CYS A 18 22.22 -4.72 -35.75
N LYS A 19 21.23 -5.63 -35.81
CA LYS A 19 19.85 -5.21 -35.65
C LYS A 19 19.50 -5.34 -34.18
N THR A 20 19.78 -4.30 -33.41
CA THR A 20 19.28 -4.18 -32.04
C THR A 20 17.77 -3.96 -32.10
N THR A 21 17.00 -5.00 -31.83
CA THR A 21 15.58 -4.86 -31.64
C THR A 21 15.40 -4.18 -30.28
N THR A 22 15.26 -2.86 -30.28
CA THR A 22 14.80 -2.12 -29.10
C THR A 22 13.34 -2.50 -28.91
N ASN A 23 13.06 -3.44 -28.03
CA ASN A 23 11.72 -3.68 -27.55
C ASN A 23 11.34 -2.43 -26.76
N ASN A 24 10.55 -1.56 -27.37
CA ASN A 24 9.92 -0.46 -26.67
C ASN A 24 8.95 -1.07 -25.67
N ILE A 25 9.31 -1.05 -24.39
CA ILE A 25 8.41 -1.40 -23.29
C ILE A 25 7.42 -0.23 -23.18
N THR A 26 6.35 -0.31 -23.95
CA THR A 26 5.25 0.67 -23.88
C THR A 26 4.08 -0.03 -23.23
N TYR A 27 3.71 0.44 -22.05
CA TYR A 27 2.52 -0.05 -21.37
C TYR A 27 1.26 0.29 -22.19
N PHE A 28 0.29 -0.62 -22.25
CA PHE A 28 -1.03 -0.39 -22.83
C PHE A 28 -1.06 -0.08 -24.33
N GLN A 29 -0.27 -0.76 -25.14
CA GLN A 29 -0.27 -0.55 -26.60
C GLN A 29 -1.57 -0.94 -27.30
N ASP A 30 -2.37 -1.81 -26.71
CA ASP A 30 -3.59 -2.37 -27.31
C ASP A 30 -4.88 -1.63 -26.95
N LEU A 31 -4.77 -0.46 -26.32
CA LEU A 31 -5.96 0.32 -25.94
C LEU A 31 -6.77 0.82 -27.14
N ASP A 32 -6.15 0.97 -28.31
CA ASP A 32 -6.83 1.47 -29.52
C ASP A 32 -7.66 0.38 -30.25
N ASN A 33 -7.38 -0.91 -30.00
CA ASN A 33 -8.05 -2.03 -30.66
C ASN A 33 -9.11 -2.74 -29.81
N GLN A 34 -9.14 -2.49 -28.52
CA GLN A 34 -10.22 -2.99 -27.69
C GLN A 34 -11.32 -1.95 -27.65
N SER A 35 -12.44 -2.26 -28.32
CA SER A 35 -13.74 -1.60 -28.09
C SER A 35 -13.84 -1.36 -26.61
N ALA A 36 -13.90 -0.09 -26.20
CA ALA A 36 -13.82 0.36 -24.82
C ALA A 36 -14.50 -0.65 -23.88
N VAL A 37 -13.73 -1.54 -23.29
CA VAL A 37 -14.19 -2.25 -22.11
C VAL A 37 -14.34 -1.13 -21.09
N THR A 38 -15.52 -0.52 -21.09
CA THR A 38 -15.97 0.35 -20.00
C THR A 38 -16.04 -0.53 -18.78
N GLY A 39 -14.87 -0.88 -18.28
CA GLY A 39 -14.72 -1.50 -17.00
C GLY A 39 -15.35 -0.53 -16.02
N LYS A 40 -16.59 -0.84 -15.62
CA LYS A 40 -17.25 -0.13 -14.54
C LYS A 40 -16.23 -0.11 -13.41
N ALA A 41 -15.69 1.08 -13.12
CA ALA A 41 -14.71 1.23 -12.05
C ALA A 41 -15.32 0.62 -10.79
N VAL A 42 -14.90 -0.60 -10.46
CA VAL A 42 -15.36 -1.27 -9.25
C VAL A 42 -14.70 -0.47 -8.12
N ASN A 43 -15.48 0.38 -7.47
CA ASN A 43 -15.06 1.05 -6.26
C ASN A 43 -14.85 -0.03 -5.18
N TYR A 44 -13.65 -0.62 -5.20
CA TYR A 44 -13.25 -1.55 -4.15
C TYR A 44 -13.09 -0.76 -2.85
N THR A 45 -13.89 -1.10 -1.86
CA THR A 45 -13.77 -0.58 -0.51
C THR A 45 -13.20 -1.69 0.37
N PRO A 46 -11.99 -1.55 0.88
CA PRO A 46 -11.38 -2.56 1.73
C PRO A 46 -12.23 -2.76 3.00
N ARG A 47 -12.36 -4.02 3.41
CA ARG A 47 -13.01 -4.41 4.67
C ARG A 47 -11.97 -4.86 5.66
N ILE A 48 -12.17 -4.51 6.91
CA ILE A 48 -11.30 -4.88 8.02
C ILE A 48 -11.31 -6.40 8.18
N ALA A 49 -10.13 -6.99 8.21
CA ALA A 49 -9.91 -8.42 8.38
C ALA A 49 -9.18 -8.73 9.70
N PRO A 50 -9.23 -9.97 10.17
CA PRO A 50 -8.33 -10.42 11.25
C PRO A 50 -6.87 -10.12 10.91
N ASP A 51 -6.05 -9.85 11.92
CA ASP A 51 -4.65 -9.43 11.84
C ASP A 51 -4.41 -8.00 11.28
N ASP A 52 -5.47 -7.26 10.95
CA ASP A 52 -5.32 -5.85 10.60
C ASP A 52 -4.92 -5.01 11.82
N GLN A 53 -4.07 -4.03 11.58
CA GLN A 53 -3.64 -3.05 12.57
C GLN A 53 -4.35 -1.72 12.31
N LEU A 54 -5.21 -1.34 13.24
CA LEU A 54 -5.99 -0.11 13.16
C LEU A 54 -5.37 0.96 14.05
N SER A 55 -5.10 2.12 13.48
CA SER A 55 -4.81 3.32 14.24
C SER A 55 -6.11 4.11 14.40
N ILE A 56 -6.57 4.26 15.63
CA ILE A 56 -7.81 4.94 15.96
C ILE A 56 -7.49 6.13 16.84
N THR A 57 -7.87 7.32 16.40
CA THR A 57 -7.67 8.56 17.14
C THR A 57 -9.01 9.25 17.31
N VAL A 58 -9.33 9.61 18.54
CA VAL A 58 -10.51 10.38 18.89
C VAL A 58 -10.10 11.82 19.17
N SER A 59 -10.78 12.78 18.58
CA SER A 59 -10.59 14.21 18.81
C SER A 59 -11.94 14.85 19.20
N GLY A 60 -11.92 15.89 19.99
CA GLY A 60 -13.13 16.59 20.45
C GLY A 60 -12.78 17.93 21.06
N MET A 61 -13.83 18.68 21.45
CA MET A 61 -13.68 20.02 22.03
C MET A 61 -13.10 20.02 23.46
N ASP A 62 -13.33 18.94 24.21
CA ASP A 62 -12.79 18.77 25.56
C ASP A 62 -11.63 17.78 25.56
N PRO A 63 -10.36 18.24 25.70
CA PRO A 63 -9.18 17.38 25.71
C PRO A 63 -9.19 16.34 26.83
N ASN A 64 -9.77 16.65 28.00
CA ASN A 64 -9.79 15.73 29.13
C ASN A 64 -10.76 14.57 28.90
N ALA A 65 -11.92 14.83 28.31
CA ALA A 65 -12.87 13.79 27.95
C ALA A 65 -12.30 12.86 26.83
N VAL A 66 -11.54 13.41 25.90
CA VAL A 66 -10.93 12.67 24.79
C VAL A 66 -9.71 11.84 25.23
N ALA A 67 -8.95 12.30 26.23
CA ALA A 67 -7.75 11.62 26.71
C ALA A 67 -8.00 10.17 27.15
N THR A 68 -9.20 9.89 27.69
CA THR A 68 -9.56 8.53 28.12
C THR A 68 -9.73 7.54 26.98
N PHE A 69 -9.98 8.00 25.75
CA PHE A 69 -10.13 7.18 24.56
C PHE A 69 -8.81 6.97 23.78
N ASN A 70 -7.86 7.88 23.98
CA ASN A 70 -6.55 7.79 23.36
C ASN A 70 -5.55 7.26 24.38
N ILE A 71 -5.04 6.04 24.16
CA ILE A 71 -4.03 5.48 25.06
C ILE A 71 -2.76 6.33 24.90
N PRO A 72 -2.28 7.00 25.97
CA PRO A 72 -1.02 7.72 25.91
C PRO A 72 0.12 6.72 25.70
N LEU A 73 0.99 7.01 24.76
CA LEU A 73 2.22 6.25 24.56
C LEU A 73 3.14 6.53 25.76
N ALA A 74 3.33 5.51 26.58
CA ALA A 74 4.37 5.53 27.58
C ALA A 74 5.74 5.39 26.87
N SER A 75 6.52 6.45 26.85
CA SER A 75 7.94 6.34 26.51
C SER A 75 8.64 5.70 27.69
N TYR A 76 9.06 4.44 27.51
CA TYR A 76 9.93 3.79 28.49
C TYR A 76 11.36 4.30 28.26
N LEU A 77 11.93 4.94 29.30
CA LEU A 77 13.36 5.23 29.34
C LEU A 77 14.08 3.91 29.60
N ALA A 78 15.01 3.54 28.72
CA ALA A 78 15.93 2.46 29.03
C ALA A 78 16.82 2.88 30.24
N PRO A 79 17.14 1.95 31.15
CA PRO A 79 18.00 2.28 32.30
C PRO A 79 19.34 2.84 31.83
N GLY A 80 19.60 4.12 32.13
CA GLY A 80 20.85 4.82 31.77
C GLY A 80 20.71 5.89 30.68
N GLU A 81 19.53 6.06 30.04
CA GLU A 81 19.30 7.16 29.11
C GLU A 81 18.71 8.38 29.82
N THR A 82 19.33 9.53 29.62
CA THR A 82 18.90 10.82 30.18
C THR A 82 18.07 11.68 29.19
N ASN A 83 18.03 11.31 27.92
CA ASN A 83 17.30 12.03 26.89
C ASN A 83 16.10 11.23 26.37
N VAL A 84 14.90 11.77 26.57
CA VAL A 84 13.65 11.23 26.00
C VAL A 84 13.57 11.69 24.54
N THR A 85 14.19 11.00 23.61
CA THR A 85 13.88 11.12 22.19
C THR A 85 12.68 10.22 21.87
N SER A 86 11.53 10.56 22.40
CA SER A 86 10.31 9.86 22.02
C SER A 86 9.82 10.37 20.68
N THR A 87 10.11 9.67 19.60
CA THR A 87 9.26 9.74 18.42
C THR A 87 7.88 9.23 18.86
N PRO A 88 6.82 10.04 18.72
CA PRO A 88 5.49 9.60 19.09
C PRO A 88 5.11 8.39 18.23
N VAL A 89 5.12 7.21 18.83
CA VAL A 89 4.66 5.98 18.18
C VAL A 89 3.14 5.98 18.23
N LEU A 90 2.50 5.90 17.08
CA LEU A 90 1.04 5.82 17.00
C LEU A 90 0.58 4.50 17.63
N HIS A 91 -0.34 4.58 18.60
CA HIS A 91 -0.94 3.36 19.17
C HIS A 91 -1.80 2.67 18.12
N THR A 92 -1.62 1.35 17.97
CA THR A 92 -2.39 0.53 17.02
C THR A 92 -3.14 -0.56 17.75
N TYR A 93 -4.35 -0.84 17.32
CA TYR A 93 -5.20 -1.92 17.80
C TYR A 93 -5.12 -3.08 16.81
N LEU A 94 -4.75 -4.26 17.29
CA LEU A 94 -4.73 -5.46 16.47
C LEU A 94 -6.12 -6.10 16.47
N VAL A 95 -6.64 -6.38 15.29
CA VAL A 95 -7.90 -7.13 15.12
C VAL A 95 -7.63 -8.60 15.38
N ASN A 96 -8.30 -9.18 16.36
CA ASN A 96 -8.13 -10.59 16.73
C ASN A 96 -8.76 -11.54 15.68
N SER A 97 -8.56 -12.84 15.85
CA SER A 97 -9.10 -13.89 14.96
C SER A 97 -10.64 -13.92 14.88
N HIS A 98 -11.33 -13.35 15.86
CA HIS A 98 -12.78 -13.22 15.89
C HIS A 98 -13.27 -11.91 15.23
N GLY A 99 -12.36 -11.07 14.75
CA GLY A 99 -12.68 -9.77 14.15
C GLY A 99 -13.00 -8.70 15.19
N GLU A 100 -12.47 -8.80 16.42
CA GLU A 100 -12.72 -7.85 17.51
C GLU A 100 -11.46 -7.08 17.86
N ILE A 101 -11.63 -5.87 18.39
CA ILE A 101 -10.60 -5.06 19.04
C ILE A 101 -11.02 -4.73 20.48
N ASP A 102 -10.04 -4.57 21.37
CA ASP A 102 -10.26 -4.04 22.71
C ASP A 102 -9.98 -2.54 22.69
N PHE A 103 -11.06 -1.73 22.82
CA PHE A 103 -10.96 -0.27 22.77
C PHE A 103 -11.25 0.34 24.14
N PRO A 104 -10.47 1.35 24.59
CA PRO A 104 -10.68 1.98 25.89
C PRO A 104 -12.11 2.45 26.09
N VAL A 105 -12.63 2.32 27.31
CA VAL A 105 -14.00 2.70 27.71
C VAL A 105 -15.10 1.89 27.04
N LEU A 106 -14.99 1.58 25.74
CA LEU A 106 -16.03 0.86 24.98
C LEU A 106 -15.89 -0.67 25.08
N GLY A 107 -14.73 -1.16 25.55
CA GLY A 107 -14.46 -2.60 25.65
C GLY A 107 -14.29 -3.27 24.28
N LYS A 108 -14.75 -4.52 24.17
CA LYS A 108 -14.66 -5.31 22.94
C LYS A 108 -15.64 -4.80 21.88
N LEU A 109 -15.09 -4.54 20.70
CA LEU A 109 -15.83 -4.05 19.54
C LEU A 109 -15.65 -5.01 18.38
N GLN A 110 -16.77 -5.46 17.80
CA GLN A 110 -16.76 -6.23 16.55
C GLN A 110 -16.50 -5.27 15.39
N VAL A 111 -15.35 -5.43 14.72
CA VAL A 111 -14.90 -4.56 13.61
C VAL A 111 -14.68 -5.35 12.33
N GLY A 112 -14.49 -6.67 12.42
CA GLY A 112 -14.24 -7.55 11.29
C GLY A 112 -15.37 -7.51 10.27
N GLY A 113 -15.04 -7.40 9.00
CA GLY A 113 -16.00 -7.30 7.89
C GLY A 113 -16.57 -5.91 7.65
N MET A 114 -16.37 -4.95 8.56
CA MET A 114 -16.79 -3.56 8.39
C MET A 114 -15.85 -2.81 7.46
N THR A 115 -16.36 -1.82 6.76
CA THR A 115 -15.55 -0.81 6.10
C THR A 115 -15.07 0.23 7.11
N ARG A 116 -14.03 0.98 6.75
CA ARG A 116 -13.56 2.09 7.60
C ARG A 116 -14.66 3.09 7.93
N SER A 117 -15.53 3.42 6.95
CA SER A 117 -16.62 4.36 7.15
C SER A 117 -17.65 3.84 8.14
N GLU A 118 -18.10 2.58 7.98
CA GLU A 118 -19.05 1.94 8.90
C GLU A 118 -18.52 1.90 10.35
N LEU A 119 -17.21 1.58 10.50
CA LEU A 119 -16.57 1.58 11.80
C LEU A 119 -16.49 3.00 12.39
N THR A 120 -16.14 4.00 11.58
CA THR A 120 -16.09 5.41 12.02
C THR A 120 -17.46 5.88 12.53
N ASP A 121 -18.52 5.59 11.78
CA ASP A 121 -19.88 5.98 12.14
C ASP A 121 -20.34 5.28 13.43
N MET A 122 -20.07 3.99 13.55
CA MET A 122 -20.40 3.20 14.75
C MET A 122 -19.67 3.74 15.98
N MET A 123 -18.36 3.99 15.87
CA MET A 123 -17.56 4.52 16.97
C MET A 123 -17.98 5.94 17.34
N THR A 124 -18.20 6.81 16.37
CA THR A 124 -18.66 8.19 16.61
C THR A 124 -19.97 8.17 17.39
N LYS A 125 -20.92 7.30 16.99
CA LYS A 125 -22.19 7.15 17.69
C LYS A 125 -22.03 6.66 19.13
N ARG A 126 -21.13 5.70 19.39
CA ARG A 126 -20.90 5.19 20.75
C ARG A 126 -20.17 6.22 21.64
N ILE A 127 -19.18 6.92 21.07
CA ILE A 127 -18.37 7.90 21.80
C ILE A 127 -19.17 9.18 22.07
N SER A 128 -20.17 9.53 21.23
CA SER A 128 -21.02 10.71 21.44
C SER A 128 -21.80 10.70 22.76
N ALA A 129 -21.95 9.52 23.39
CA ALA A 129 -22.51 9.42 24.73
C ALA A 129 -21.60 10.00 25.85
N TYR A 130 -20.28 10.07 25.57
CA TYR A 130 -19.26 10.49 26.54
C TYR A 130 -18.62 11.84 26.18
N VAL A 131 -18.46 12.10 24.87
CA VAL A 131 -17.79 13.29 24.33
C VAL A 131 -18.75 14.06 23.42
N LYS A 132 -18.84 15.35 23.60
CA LYS A 132 -19.66 16.21 22.74
C LYS A 132 -18.98 16.41 21.39
N SER A 133 -19.67 16.06 20.30
CA SER A 133 -19.19 16.18 18.91
C SER A 133 -17.82 15.54 18.69
N PRO A 134 -17.66 14.22 18.91
CA PRO A 134 -16.38 13.55 18.72
C PRO A 134 -16.05 13.41 17.23
N ILE A 135 -14.78 13.56 16.89
CA ILE A 135 -14.23 13.27 15.57
C ILE A 135 -13.38 12.01 15.71
N VAL A 136 -13.77 10.94 15.03
CA VAL A 136 -13.04 9.67 15.04
C VAL A 136 -12.30 9.50 13.71
N THR A 137 -10.98 9.36 13.79
CA THR A 137 -10.11 9.08 12.63
C THR A 137 -9.58 7.67 12.73
N ILE A 138 -9.81 6.87 11.70
CA ILE A 138 -9.39 5.47 11.61
C ILE A 138 -8.50 5.28 10.39
N GLN A 139 -7.36 4.57 10.57
CA GLN A 139 -6.43 4.24 9.51
C GLN A 139 -5.99 2.78 9.65
N ILE A 140 -5.96 2.04 8.55
CA ILE A 140 -5.35 0.70 8.47
C ILE A 140 -3.86 0.89 8.23
N ARG A 141 -3.01 0.32 9.12
CA ARG A 141 -1.56 0.57 9.13
C ARG A 141 -0.72 -0.50 8.45
N ASN A 142 -1.24 -1.70 8.31
CA ASN A 142 -0.50 -2.85 7.77
C ASN A 142 -0.93 -3.24 6.35
N PHE A 143 -1.43 -2.29 5.56
CA PHE A 143 -1.77 -2.57 4.18
C PHE A 143 -0.50 -2.87 3.37
N LYS A 144 -0.42 -4.11 2.85
CA LYS A 144 0.73 -4.64 2.12
C LYS A 144 0.30 -5.17 0.78
N VAL A 145 1.14 -4.95 -0.23
CA VAL A 145 0.97 -5.52 -1.56
C VAL A 145 2.21 -6.33 -1.92
N SER A 146 2.01 -7.55 -2.40
CA SER A 146 3.10 -8.40 -2.89
C SER A 146 3.16 -8.32 -4.40
N VAL A 147 4.30 -7.86 -4.91
CA VAL A 147 4.60 -7.81 -6.34
C VAL A 147 5.52 -8.97 -6.66
N LEU A 148 5.06 -9.87 -7.53
CA LEU A 148 5.78 -11.08 -7.94
C LEU A 148 5.89 -11.13 -9.46
N GLY A 149 6.91 -11.81 -9.96
CA GLY A 149 7.15 -12.00 -11.40
C GLY A 149 8.41 -11.27 -11.87
N GLU A 150 8.45 -10.98 -13.16
CA GLU A 150 9.58 -10.36 -13.85
C GLU A 150 9.67 -8.84 -13.60
N VAL A 151 9.88 -8.47 -12.33
CA VAL A 151 10.13 -7.10 -11.87
C VAL A 151 11.52 -6.99 -11.26
N ASN A 152 12.10 -5.78 -11.25
CA ASN A 152 13.46 -5.58 -10.74
C ASN A 152 13.61 -5.89 -9.25
N LYS A 153 12.55 -5.65 -8.45
CA LYS A 153 12.55 -5.88 -7.00
C LYS A 153 11.26 -6.60 -6.58
N PRO A 154 11.15 -7.93 -6.82
CA PRO A 154 10.00 -8.69 -6.35
C PRO A 154 9.98 -8.73 -4.83
N GLY A 155 8.80 -8.62 -4.24
CA GLY A 155 8.65 -8.65 -2.79
C GLY A 155 7.36 -8.03 -2.30
N THR A 156 7.26 -7.92 -0.98
CA THR A 156 6.12 -7.29 -0.31
C THR A 156 6.47 -5.86 0.06
N VAL A 157 5.63 -4.92 -0.36
CA VAL A 157 5.78 -3.49 -0.10
C VAL A 157 4.67 -3.02 0.84
N ASN A 158 5.03 -2.26 1.87
CA ASN A 158 4.06 -1.58 2.73
C ASN A 158 3.54 -0.33 2.02
N VAL A 159 2.23 -0.20 1.95
CA VAL A 159 1.58 0.93 1.30
C VAL A 159 0.94 1.81 2.37
N PRO A 160 1.31 3.09 2.47
CA PRO A 160 0.78 3.98 3.50
C PRO A 160 -0.69 4.35 3.27
N ASN A 161 -1.18 4.18 2.05
CA ASN A 161 -2.55 4.50 1.65
C ASN A 161 -3.37 3.21 1.47
N GLU A 162 -4.69 3.30 1.64
CA GLU A 162 -5.62 2.18 1.45
C GLU A 162 -5.88 1.84 -0.03
N ARG A 163 -5.28 2.57 -0.96
CA ARG A 163 -5.42 2.37 -2.41
C ARG A 163 -4.05 2.42 -3.06
N LEU A 164 -3.83 1.48 -3.95
CA LEU A 164 -2.64 1.40 -4.77
C LEU A 164 -3.06 1.03 -6.20
N SER A 165 -2.57 1.75 -7.18
CA SER A 165 -2.75 1.35 -8.57
C SER A 165 -1.73 0.27 -8.96
N VAL A 166 -2.02 -0.49 -10.01
CA VAL A 166 -1.08 -1.49 -10.54
C VAL A 166 0.22 -0.82 -10.98
N LEU A 167 0.14 0.38 -11.56
CA LEU A 167 1.30 1.15 -11.99
C LEU A 167 2.16 1.61 -10.81
N ASP A 168 1.53 2.05 -9.71
CA ASP A 168 2.26 2.41 -8.50
C ASP A 168 2.98 1.20 -7.91
N ALA A 169 2.32 0.03 -7.89
CA ALA A 169 2.93 -1.21 -7.42
C ALA A 169 4.15 -1.61 -8.27
N LEU A 170 4.05 -1.51 -9.59
CA LEU A 170 5.16 -1.77 -10.50
C LEU A 170 6.29 -0.75 -10.31
N GLY A 171 5.97 0.54 -10.16
CA GLY A 171 6.95 1.58 -9.86
C GLY A 171 7.70 1.32 -8.55
N MET A 172 7.01 0.87 -7.49
CA MET A 172 7.63 0.48 -6.22
C MET A 172 8.52 -0.75 -6.34
N ALA A 173 8.17 -1.69 -7.24
CA ALA A 173 8.96 -2.88 -7.56
C ALA A 173 10.14 -2.57 -8.51
N GLY A 174 10.34 -1.30 -8.89
CA GLY A 174 11.45 -0.86 -9.76
C GLY A 174 11.24 -1.19 -11.24
N ASP A 175 9.99 -1.31 -11.64
CA ASP A 175 9.56 -1.60 -13.01
C ASP A 175 9.78 -3.05 -13.47
N LEU A 176 9.25 -3.39 -14.65
CA LEU A 176 9.41 -4.68 -15.29
C LEU A 176 10.86 -4.88 -15.75
N THR A 177 11.33 -6.12 -15.73
CA THR A 177 12.62 -6.47 -16.33
C THR A 177 12.49 -6.59 -17.84
N ILE A 178 13.61 -6.55 -18.56
CA ILE A 178 13.66 -6.76 -20.02
C ILE A 178 13.19 -8.17 -20.44
N TYR A 179 13.04 -9.08 -19.48
CA TYR A 179 12.59 -10.46 -19.69
C TYR A 179 11.10 -10.64 -19.42
N ALA A 180 10.41 -9.58 -18.95
CA ALA A 180 8.98 -9.66 -18.72
C ALA A 180 8.26 -10.01 -20.02
N PRO A 181 7.46 -11.11 -20.06
CA PRO A 181 6.72 -11.45 -21.27
C PRO A 181 5.70 -10.34 -21.53
N MET A 182 5.77 -9.76 -22.73
CA MET A 182 4.69 -8.89 -23.19
C MET A 182 3.46 -9.78 -23.38
N CYS A 183 2.43 -9.58 -22.58
CA CYS A 183 1.11 -10.14 -22.87
C CYS A 183 0.57 -9.41 -24.10
N TYR A 184 0.47 -10.15 -25.22
CA TYR A 184 -0.23 -9.74 -26.43
C TYR A 184 -1.73 -9.91 -26.22
#